data_d20bb965175e6e50b3ec45e5816def78
#
_entry.id   d20bb965175e6e50b3ec45e5816def78
#
_cell.length_a   1.000
_cell.length_b   1.000
_cell.length_c   1.000
_cell.angle_alpha   90.00
_cell.angle_beta   90.00
_cell.angle_gamma   90.00
#
_symmetry.space_group_name_H-M   'P 1'
#
loop_
_entity.id
_entity.type
_entity.pdbx_description
1 polymer ?
#
loop_
_entity_poly.entity_id
_entity_poly.type
_entity_poly.pdbx_seq_one_letter_code
_entity_poly.pdbx_strand_id
1 'polypeptide(L)'
;MRAVGLHEDVIAVTSRAYATGCVLVRSGAEAFCIDSPVFPDELEALPALAEQAGFTVVGRLAPHADWDHLLAAYAFPDAPLGAGETTAARLINEPGDAQRLMREFDDEFYVTRPRPLSLSGTQQLPVPGHVEIGERSLELHPADGHTADGTAVWVPWARVLIAGDYLSPVEIP
;
A
#
# COMPACT_ATOMS: atom_id res chain seq x y z
N MET A 1 -6.19 -2.67 14.35
CA MET A 1 -6.68 -2.37 13.00
C MET A 1 -8.15 -2.00 13.03
N ARG A 2 -8.55 -1.01 12.25
CA ARG A 2 -9.95 -0.59 12.05
C ARG A 2 -10.25 -0.65 10.56
N ALA A 3 -11.34 -1.31 10.15
CA ALA A 3 -11.79 -1.36 8.76
C ALA A 3 -13.12 -0.62 8.59
N VAL A 4 -13.27 0.14 7.50
CA VAL A 4 -14.47 0.92 7.18
C VAL A 4 -14.76 0.79 5.67
N GLY A 5 -15.96 0.37 5.31
CA GLY A 5 -16.43 0.44 3.92
C GLY A 5 -16.73 1.89 3.54
N LEU A 6 -15.99 2.42 2.58
CA LEU A 6 -16.24 3.76 2.01
C LEU A 6 -17.17 3.70 0.80
N HIS A 7 -17.12 2.60 0.08
CA HIS A 7 -17.92 2.28 -1.10
C HIS A 7 -18.09 0.76 -1.18
N GLU A 8 -19.04 0.24 -1.95
CA GLU A 8 -19.16 -1.21 -2.17
C GLU A 8 -17.90 -1.86 -2.74
N ASP A 9 -17.07 -1.07 -3.43
CA ASP A 9 -15.80 -1.49 -4.03
C ASP A 9 -14.57 -0.97 -3.28
N VAL A 10 -14.73 -0.29 -2.12
CA VAL A 10 -13.59 0.33 -1.40
C VAL A 10 -13.71 0.13 0.09
N ILE A 11 -12.69 -0.52 0.68
CA ILE A 11 -12.55 -0.72 2.12
C ILE A 11 -11.27 -0.03 2.57
N ALA A 12 -11.40 0.96 3.46
CA ALA A 12 -10.27 1.61 4.11
C ALA A 12 -9.96 0.89 5.43
N VAL A 13 -8.67 0.65 5.65
CA VAL A 13 -8.13 0.02 6.86
C VAL A 13 -7.13 0.98 7.47
N THR A 14 -7.22 1.19 8.79
CA THR A 14 -6.28 2.03 9.54
C THR A 14 -5.48 1.17 10.50
N SER A 15 -4.15 1.25 10.42
CA SER A 15 -3.21 0.61 11.33
C SER A 15 -3.21 1.28 12.70
N ARG A 16 -2.77 0.55 13.71
CA ARG A 16 -2.50 1.08 15.05
C ARG A 16 -1.19 1.87 15.12
N ALA A 17 -0.23 1.58 14.24
CA ALA A 17 1.00 2.35 14.11
C ALA A 17 0.76 3.53 13.16
N TYR A 18 1.15 4.72 13.57
CA TYR A 18 1.14 5.96 12.77
C TYR A 18 -0.19 6.33 12.11
N ALA A 19 -1.28 5.59 12.40
CA ALA A 19 -2.54 5.65 11.67
C ALA A 19 -2.40 5.40 10.16
N THR A 20 -1.33 4.70 9.74
CA THR A 20 -1.07 4.37 8.33
C THR A 20 -2.30 3.74 7.69
N GLY A 21 -2.69 4.27 6.54
CA GLY A 21 -3.85 3.83 5.81
C GLY A 21 -3.52 2.68 4.86
N CYS A 22 -4.42 1.71 4.76
CA CYS A 22 -4.38 0.69 3.70
C CYS A 22 -5.77 0.64 3.07
N VAL A 23 -5.84 0.56 1.75
CA VAL A 23 -7.12 0.57 1.05
C VAL A 23 -7.20 -0.64 0.11
N LEU A 24 -8.25 -1.44 0.28
CA LEU A 24 -8.63 -2.46 -0.69
C LEU A 24 -9.61 -1.85 -1.68
N VAL A 25 -9.27 -1.89 -2.97
CA VAL A 25 -10.10 -1.37 -4.06
C VAL A 25 -10.37 -2.51 -5.04
N ARG A 26 -11.63 -2.73 -5.43
CA ARG A 26 -11.98 -3.77 -6.41
C ARG A 26 -12.66 -3.22 -7.66
N SER A 27 -12.56 -4.00 -8.74
CA SER A 27 -13.38 -3.91 -9.94
C SER A 27 -13.80 -5.33 -10.33
N GLY A 28 -15.09 -5.63 -10.26
CA GLY A 28 -15.57 -7.00 -10.37
C GLY A 28 -15.06 -7.88 -9.22
N ALA A 29 -14.37 -8.96 -9.53
CA ALA A 29 -13.75 -9.85 -8.53
C ALA A 29 -12.30 -9.47 -8.19
N GLU A 30 -11.61 -8.73 -9.07
CA GLU A 30 -10.20 -8.36 -8.90
C GLU A 30 -10.07 -7.15 -7.98
N ALA A 31 -9.06 -7.18 -7.11
CA ALA A 31 -8.78 -6.10 -6.17
C ALA A 31 -7.28 -5.77 -6.13
N PHE A 32 -6.98 -4.51 -5.81
CA PHE A 32 -5.66 -4.07 -5.38
C PHE A 32 -5.66 -3.73 -3.89
N CYS A 33 -4.54 -4.06 -3.24
CA CYS A 33 -4.18 -3.57 -1.92
C CYS A 33 -3.25 -2.38 -2.12
N ILE A 34 -3.74 -1.19 -1.78
CA ILE A 34 -2.99 0.05 -1.92
C ILE A 34 -2.54 0.44 -0.53
N ASP A 35 -1.22 0.62 -0.37
CA ASP A 35 -0.61 0.87 0.91
C ASP A 35 -0.66 -0.34 1.87
N SER A 36 -0.35 -0.18 3.17
CA SER A 36 -0.15 -1.29 4.09
C SER A 36 -0.41 -0.92 5.54
N PRO A 37 -1.03 -1.78 6.36
CA PRO A 37 -0.90 -1.68 7.81
C PRO A 37 0.47 -2.17 8.26
N VAL A 38 0.85 -1.85 9.50
CA VAL A 38 2.23 -2.03 9.99
C VAL A 38 2.42 -3.34 10.77
N PHE A 39 1.51 -3.67 11.68
CA PHE A 39 1.71 -4.81 12.59
C PHE A 39 1.40 -6.16 11.95
N PRO A 40 2.16 -7.24 12.33
CA PRO A 40 1.96 -8.58 11.76
C PRO A 40 0.54 -9.12 11.88
N ASP A 41 -0.12 -8.94 13.01
CA ASP A 41 -1.50 -9.38 13.21
C ASP A 41 -2.51 -8.61 12.34
N GLU A 42 -2.22 -7.38 11.99
CA GLU A 42 -3.02 -6.59 11.05
C GLU A 42 -2.83 -7.10 9.62
N LEU A 43 -1.58 -7.37 9.23
CA LEU A 43 -1.23 -7.94 7.93
C LEU A 43 -1.82 -9.35 7.75
N GLU A 44 -1.78 -10.18 8.78
CA GLU A 44 -2.37 -11.52 8.78
C GLU A 44 -3.90 -11.49 8.63
N ALA A 45 -4.55 -10.44 9.14
CA ALA A 45 -6.01 -10.29 9.04
C ALA A 45 -6.50 -9.79 7.66
N LEU A 46 -5.65 -9.13 6.85
CA LEU A 46 -6.05 -8.56 5.56
C LEU A 46 -6.60 -9.57 4.55
N PRO A 47 -6.00 -10.76 4.35
CA PRO A 47 -6.54 -11.75 3.41
C PRO A 47 -7.94 -12.20 3.78
N ALA A 48 -8.20 -12.45 5.06
CA ALA A 48 -9.53 -12.85 5.53
C ALA A 48 -10.56 -11.72 5.37
N LEU A 49 -10.17 -10.45 5.58
CA LEU A 49 -11.02 -9.30 5.32
C LEU A 49 -11.37 -9.19 3.84
N ALA A 50 -10.39 -9.34 2.95
CA ALA A 50 -10.59 -9.31 1.51
C ALA A 50 -11.53 -10.43 1.05
N GLU A 51 -11.29 -11.66 1.50
CA GLU A 51 -12.11 -12.82 1.18
C GLU A 51 -13.57 -12.66 1.64
N GLN A 52 -13.80 -12.22 2.88
CA GLN A 52 -15.14 -11.96 3.42
C GLN A 52 -15.89 -10.89 2.63
N ALA A 53 -15.19 -9.92 2.08
CA ALA A 53 -15.75 -8.87 1.23
C ALA A 53 -15.92 -9.30 -0.24
N GLY A 54 -15.45 -10.50 -0.62
CA GLY A 54 -15.48 -10.99 -2.00
C GLY A 54 -14.44 -10.33 -2.91
N PHE A 55 -13.29 -9.89 -2.34
CA PHE A 55 -12.18 -9.27 -3.05
C PHE A 55 -11.07 -10.29 -3.29
N THR A 56 -10.64 -10.47 -4.54
CA THR A 56 -9.46 -11.27 -4.88
C THR A 56 -8.30 -10.31 -5.16
N VAL A 57 -7.35 -10.20 -4.24
CA VAL A 57 -6.22 -9.28 -4.40
C VAL A 57 -5.25 -9.83 -5.44
N VAL A 58 -5.15 -9.13 -6.57
CA VAL A 58 -4.31 -9.50 -7.73
C VAL A 58 -3.09 -8.57 -7.90
N GLY A 59 -3.02 -7.48 -7.15
CA GLY A 59 -1.92 -6.53 -7.18
C GLY A 59 -1.81 -5.70 -5.90
N ARG A 60 -0.63 -5.13 -5.68
CA ARG A 60 -0.35 -4.19 -4.59
C ARG A 60 0.20 -2.90 -5.17
N LEU A 61 -0.12 -1.76 -4.55
CA LEU A 61 0.45 -0.46 -4.91
C LEU A 61 1.06 0.20 -3.66
N ALA A 62 2.28 0.69 -3.78
CA ALA A 62 2.91 1.50 -2.75
C ALA A 62 2.79 2.99 -3.10
N PRO A 63 2.31 3.85 -2.18
CA PRO A 63 2.24 5.29 -2.41
C PRO A 63 3.63 5.93 -2.46
N HIS A 64 4.60 5.44 -1.69
CA HIS A 64 6.02 5.86 -1.69
C HIS A 64 6.91 4.76 -1.11
N ALA A 65 8.25 4.98 -1.07
CA ALA A 65 9.22 3.93 -0.76
C ALA A 65 9.51 3.76 0.74
N ASP A 66 8.82 4.43 1.64
CA ASP A 66 9.01 4.24 3.06
C ASP A 66 8.54 2.84 3.48
N TRP A 67 9.27 2.25 4.42
CA TRP A 67 9.18 0.83 4.74
C TRP A 67 7.77 0.37 5.17
N ASP A 68 7.04 1.20 5.89
CA ASP A 68 5.73 0.90 6.44
C ASP A 68 4.61 0.85 5.38
N HIS A 69 4.85 1.40 4.19
CA HIS A 69 3.96 1.33 3.03
C HIS A 69 4.20 0.11 2.11
N LEU A 70 5.20 -0.71 2.42
CA LEU A 70 5.62 -1.85 1.60
C LEU A 70 5.22 -3.21 2.18
N LEU A 71 4.63 -3.23 3.38
CA LEU A 71 4.42 -4.44 4.19
C LEU A 71 3.25 -5.31 3.72
N ALA A 72 2.40 -4.84 2.81
CA ALA A 72 1.35 -5.66 2.19
C ALA A 72 1.92 -6.93 1.49
N ALA A 73 3.25 -6.99 1.25
CA ALA A 73 3.96 -8.18 0.81
C ALA A 73 3.79 -9.38 1.77
N TYR A 74 3.57 -9.13 3.05
CA TYR A 74 3.31 -10.19 4.04
C TYR A 74 1.91 -10.77 3.92
N ALA A 75 0.92 -9.93 3.62
CA ALA A 75 -0.47 -10.31 3.45
C ALA A 75 -0.74 -10.98 2.10
N PHE A 76 -0.17 -10.44 1.02
CA PHE A 76 -0.41 -10.87 -0.36
C PHE A 76 0.91 -11.13 -1.10
N PRO A 77 1.65 -12.20 -0.74
CA PRO A 77 3.00 -12.45 -1.27
C PRO A 77 3.03 -12.69 -2.78
N ASP A 78 1.97 -13.26 -3.33
CA ASP A 78 1.89 -13.64 -4.76
C ASP A 78 1.40 -12.48 -5.64
N ALA A 79 0.82 -11.43 -5.05
CA ALA A 79 0.40 -10.25 -5.79
C ALA A 79 1.61 -9.36 -6.12
N PRO A 80 1.85 -8.98 -7.39
CA PRO A 80 2.96 -8.09 -7.76
C PRO A 80 2.82 -6.73 -7.09
N LEU A 81 3.96 -6.10 -6.78
CA LEU A 81 4.02 -4.73 -6.29
C LEU A 81 4.18 -3.77 -7.46
N GLY A 82 3.25 -2.84 -7.62
CA GLY A 82 3.38 -1.67 -8.47
C GLY A 82 3.82 -0.45 -7.64
N ALA A 83 4.67 0.39 -8.22
CA ALA A 83 5.12 1.64 -7.63
C ALA A 83 5.36 2.69 -8.72
N GLY A 84 5.15 3.95 -8.41
CA GLY A 84 5.49 5.04 -9.33
C GLY A 84 6.96 5.01 -9.73
N GLU A 85 7.30 5.61 -10.87
CA GLU A 85 8.68 5.62 -11.41
C GLU A 85 9.69 6.14 -10.39
N THR A 86 9.36 7.21 -9.67
CA THR A 86 10.21 7.81 -8.65
C THR A 86 10.36 6.91 -7.42
N THR A 87 9.27 6.28 -6.98
CA THR A 87 9.27 5.28 -5.89
C THR A 87 10.12 4.07 -6.25
N ALA A 88 9.91 3.51 -7.46
CA ALA A 88 10.69 2.38 -7.93
C ALA A 88 12.19 2.72 -8.07
N ALA A 89 12.51 3.93 -8.55
CA ALA A 89 13.88 4.42 -8.63
C ALA A 89 14.52 4.55 -7.23
N ARG A 90 13.78 5.05 -6.24
CA ARG A 90 14.27 5.13 -4.86
C ARG A 90 14.57 3.74 -4.29
N LEU A 91 13.69 2.77 -4.46
CA LEU A 91 13.91 1.39 -4.03
C LEU A 91 15.16 0.73 -4.66
N ILE A 92 15.48 1.10 -5.91
CA ILE A 92 16.68 0.63 -6.63
C ILE A 92 17.94 1.34 -6.13
N ASN A 93 17.88 2.65 -5.91
CA ASN A 93 19.03 3.47 -5.53
C ASN A 93 19.39 3.36 -4.05
N GLU A 94 18.42 2.97 -3.20
CA GLU A 94 18.59 2.78 -1.75
C GLU A 94 18.36 1.29 -1.37
N PRO A 95 19.19 0.36 -1.91
CA PRO A 95 18.93 -1.08 -1.75
C PRO A 95 19.06 -1.51 -0.29
N GLY A 96 18.00 -2.10 0.25
CA GLY A 96 17.96 -2.62 1.63
C GLY A 96 17.62 -1.57 2.68
N ASP A 97 17.41 -0.31 2.32
CA ASP A 97 17.11 0.76 3.28
C ASP A 97 15.75 0.55 3.95
N ALA A 98 14.71 0.25 3.19
CA ALA A 98 13.38 -0.08 3.72
C ALA A 98 13.43 -1.28 4.69
N GLN A 99 14.20 -2.34 4.36
CA GLN A 99 14.38 -3.49 5.23
C GLN A 99 15.18 -3.15 6.51
N ARG A 100 16.13 -2.23 6.43
CA ARG A 100 16.90 -1.76 7.57
C ARG A 100 16.02 -0.97 8.53
N LEU A 101 15.30 0.03 8.03
CA LEU A 101 14.39 0.86 8.82
C LEU A 101 13.25 0.03 9.46
N MET A 102 12.69 -0.92 8.72
CA MET A 102 11.73 -1.86 9.28
C MET A 102 12.31 -2.66 10.46
N ARG A 103 13.56 -3.14 10.36
CA ARG A 103 14.21 -3.87 11.47
C ARG A 103 14.45 -2.97 12.67
N GLU A 104 14.84 -1.71 12.47
CA GLU A 104 15.02 -0.74 13.56
C GLU A 104 13.70 -0.53 14.32
N PHE A 105 12.59 -0.38 13.60
CA PHE A 105 11.25 -0.33 14.20
C PHE A 105 10.91 -1.64 14.94
N ASP A 106 11.14 -2.79 14.30
CA ASP A 106 10.85 -4.10 14.86
C ASP A 106 11.63 -4.35 16.16
N ASP A 107 12.90 -3.94 16.21
CA ASP A 107 13.76 -4.03 17.41
C ASP A 107 13.27 -3.09 18.51
N GLU A 108 12.87 -1.86 18.18
CA GLU A 108 12.40 -0.87 19.15
C GLU A 108 11.06 -1.28 19.79
N PHE A 109 10.13 -1.82 18.97
CA PHE A 109 8.77 -2.17 19.40
C PHE A 109 8.56 -3.66 19.64
N TYR A 110 9.64 -4.48 19.65
CA TYR A 110 9.60 -5.93 19.88
C TYR A 110 8.67 -6.67 18.92
N VAL A 111 8.66 -6.25 17.64
CA VAL A 111 7.86 -6.87 16.59
C VAL A 111 8.61 -8.05 15.98
N THR A 112 7.93 -9.18 15.81
CA THR A 112 8.49 -10.36 15.12
C THR A 112 7.75 -10.60 13.82
N ARG A 113 8.49 -10.67 12.70
CA ARG A 113 7.90 -10.93 11.38
C ARG A 113 8.17 -12.36 10.91
N PRO A 114 7.27 -12.97 10.14
CA PRO A 114 7.38 -14.39 9.76
C PRO A 114 8.52 -14.69 8.78
N ARG A 115 8.97 -13.67 8.02
CA ARG A 115 10.04 -13.78 7.02
C ARG A 115 10.63 -12.39 6.70
N PRO A 116 11.79 -12.31 6.04
CA PRO A 116 12.32 -11.04 5.55
C PRO A 116 11.37 -10.37 4.53
N LEU A 117 11.35 -9.04 4.51
CA LEU A 117 10.62 -8.26 3.49
C LEU A 117 11.31 -8.43 2.13
N SER A 118 10.55 -8.90 1.14
CA SER A 118 10.99 -9.02 -0.24
C SER A 118 10.29 -7.97 -1.11
N LEU A 119 11.07 -7.18 -1.81
CA LEU A 119 10.63 -6.17 -2.78
C LEU A 119 11.03 -6.54 -4.21
N SER A 120 11.45 -7.80 -4.43
CA SER A 120 11.81 -8.28 -5.76
C SER A 120 10.59 -8.26 -6.69
N GLY A 121 10.82 -7.88 -7.95
CA GLY A 121 9.76 -7.86 -8.96
C GLY A 121 8.82 -6.65 -8.86
N THR A 122 9.25 -5.56 -8.20
CA THR A 122 8.50 -4.30 -8.24
C THR A 122 8.33 -3.83 -9.68
N GLN A 123 7.07 -3.58 -10.06
CA GLN A 123 6.70 -3.08 -11.38
C GLN A 123 6.67 -1.55 -11.35
N GLN A 124 7.41 -0.94 -12.25
CA GLN A 124 7.42 0.51 -12.42
C GLN A 124 6.17 0.95 -13.19
N LEU A 125 5.45 1.92 -12.63
CA LEU A 125 4.23 2.49 -13.20
C LEU A 125 4.44 3.95 -13.56
N PRO A 126 3.94 4.42 -14.73
CA PRO A 126 4.03 5.83 -15.09
C PRO A 126 3.18 6.69 -14.13
N VAL A 127 3.77 7.80 -13.65
CA VAL A 127 3.08 8.79 -12.81
C VAL A 127 3.39 10.19 -13.35
N PRO A 128 2.39 10.95 -13.85
CA PRO A 128 0.96 10.61 -13.89
C PRO A 128 0.64 9.49 -14.87
N GLY A 129 -0.38 8.67 -14.56
CA GLY A 129 -0.75 7.53 -15.39
C GLY A 129 -1.96 6.78 -14.89
N HIS A 130 -2.12 5.55 -15.35
CA HIS A 130 -3.23 4.68 -15.02
C HIS A 130 -2.75 3.25 -14.76
N VAL A 131 -3.48 2.51 -13.95
CA VAL A 131 -3.31 1.06 -13.79
C VAL A 131 -4.66 0.37 -13.88
N GLU A 132 -4.73 -0.67 -14.70
CA GLU A 132 -5.95 -1.41 -14.93
C GLU A 132 -6.25 -2.37 -13.78
N ILE A 133 -7.54 -2.47 -13.43
CA ILE A 133 -8.09 -3.40 -12.46
C ILE A 133 -9.42 -3.93 -12.97
N GLY A 134 -9.48 -5.19 -13.39
CA GLY A 134 -10.66 -5.74 -14.06
C GLY A 134 -11.03 -4.92 -15.30
N GLU A 135 -12.26 -4.39 -15.34
CA GLU A 135 -12.77 -3.58 -16.46
C GLU A 135 -12.63 -2.05 -16.24
N ARG A 136 -11.97 -1.63 -15.15
CA ARG A 136 -11.81 -0.22 -14.76
C ARG A 136 -10.36 0.14 -14.62
N SER A 137 -10.05 1.42 -14.47
CA SER A 137 -8.69 1.90 -14.21
C SER A 137 -8.63 2.83 -13.02
N LEU A 138 -7.55 2.73 -12.28
CA LEU A 138 -7.14 3.68 -11.25
C LEU A 138 -6.27 4.75 -11.90
N GLU A 139 -6.40 5.99 -11.44
CA GLU A 139 -5.54 7.08 -11.90
C GLU A 139 -4.42 7.34 -10.88
N LEU A 140 -3.19 7.44 -11.37
CA LEU A 140 -2.00 7.72 -10.56
C LEU A 140 -1.58 9.17 -10.76
N HIS A 141 -1.41 9.89 -9.66
CA HIS A 141 -1.04 11.30 -9.65
C HIS A 141 0.20 11.53 -8.78
N PRO A 142 1.11 12.45 -9.16
CA PRO A 142 2.20 12.85 -8.28
C PRO A 142 1.66 13.45 -6.97
N ALA A 143 2.28 13.09 -5.85
CA ALA A 143 1.93 13.58 -4.52
C ALA A 143 3.21 13.76 -3.68
N ASP A 144 4.10 14.62 -4.17
CA ASP A 144 5.47 14.86 -3.68
C ASP A 144 5.55 15.87 -2.50
N GLY A 145 4.52 15.90 -1.64
CA GLY A 145 4.50 16.81 -0.48
C GLY A 145 5.18 16.23 0.75
N HIS A 146 4.92 14.96 1.10
CA HIS A 146 5.55 14.27 2.23
C HIS A 146 6.94 13.75 1.85
N THR A 147 7.03 13.01 0.75
CA THR A 147 8.28 12.54 0.14
C THR A 147 8.35 12.96 -1.32
N ALA A 148 9.56 13.04 -1.89
CA ALA A 148 9.76 13.41 -3.30
C ALA A 148 9.29 12.33 -4.30
N ASP A 149 8.93 11.15 -3.83
CA ASP A 149 8.50 10.00 -4.63
C ASP A 149 7.01 9.62 -4.43
N GLY A 150 6.24 10.49 -3.78
CA GLY A 150 4.84 10.23 -3.45
C GLY A 150 3.93 10.07 -4.66
N THR A 151 2.99 9.12 -4.56
CA THR A 151 1.95 8.84 -5.55
C THR A 151 0.60 8.76 -4.88
N ALA A 152 -0.34 9.60 -5.29
CA ALA A 152 -1.75 9.49 -4.91
C ALA A 152 -2.50 8.63 -5.94
N VAL A 153 -3.48 7.86 -5.47
CA VAL A 153 -4.32 7.01 -6.32
C VAL A 153 -5.76 7.51 -6.26
N TRP A 154 -6.30 7.90 -7.41
CA TRP A 154 -7.70 8.25 -7.55
C TRP A 154 -8.52 7.07 -8.05
N VAL A 155 -9.65 6.80 -7.38
CA VAL A 155 -10.62 5.76 -7.71
C VAL A 155 -11.86 6.43 -8.31
N PRO A 156 -11.94 6.58 -9.67
CA PRO A 156 -12.95 7.44 -10.29
C PRO A 156 -14.40 7.04 -9.98
N TRP A 157 -14.70 5.76 -10.03
CA TRP A 157 -16.06 5.26 -9.84
C TRP A 157 -16.56 5.33 -8.39
N ALA A 158 -15.65 5.29 -7.43
CA ALA A 158 -15.96 5.43 -6.00
C ALA A 158 -15.79 6.87 -5.50
N ARG A 159 -15.14 7.75 -6.30
CA ARG A 159 -14.77 9.12 -5.94
C ARG A 159 -13.93 9.19 -4.65
N VAL A 160 -12.99 8.25 -4.52
CA VAL A 160 -12.09 8.13 -3.38
C VAL A 160 -10.68 8.48 -3.83
N LEU A 161 -10.01 9.37 -3.09
CA LEU A 161 -8.59 9.68 -3.23
C LEU A 161 -7.81 8.98 -2.11
N ILE A 162 -6.77 8.24 -2.49
CA ILE A 162 -5.84 7.60 -1.57
C ILE A 162 -4.54 8.38 -1.70
N ALA A 163 -4.20 9.14 -0.66
CA ALA A 163 -3.14 10.14 -0.71
C ALA A 163 -1.85 9.71 0.03
N GLY A 164 -1.79 8.47 0.55
CA GLY A 164 -0.69 8.04 1.42
C GLY A 164 -0.56 9.00 2.61
N ASP A 165 0.65 9.35 2.98
CA ASP A 165 0.95 10.23 4.11
C ASP A 165 0.83 11.71 3.80
N TYR A 166 0.50 12.09 2.57
CA TYR A 166 0.32 13.49 2.17
C TYR A 166 -0.73 14.24 3.01
N LEU A 167 -1.77 13.54 3.49
CA LEU A 167 -2.82 14.07 4.36
C LEU A 167 -2.89 13.33 5.71
N SER A 168 -1.76 12.81 6.18
CA SER A 168 -1.68 12.12 7.47
C SER A 168 -2.01 13.06 8.63
N PRO A 169 -2.79 12.61 9.64
CA PRO A 169 -2.98 13.37 10.88
C PRO A 169 -1.78 13.27 11.84
N VAL A 170 -0.80 12.42 11.54
CA VAL A 170 0.36 12.11 12.39
C VAL A 170 1.64 12.69 11.78
N GLU A 171 1.78 12.59 10.48
CA GLU A 171 2.92 13.12 9.73
C GLU A 171 2.68 14.60 9.38
N ILE A 172 3.74 15.39 9.40
CA ILE A 172 3.70 16.78 8.93
C ILE A 172 4.25 16.81 7.50
N PRO A 173 3.50 17.32 6.54
CA PRO A 173 3.97 17.45 5.16
C PRO A 173 5.19 18.37 5.03
#